data_29829132c43d7029c423739bdc985304
#
_entry.id   29829132c43d7029c423739bdc985304
#
_cell.length_a   1.000
_cell.length_b   1.000
_cell.length_c   1.000
_cell.angle_alpha   90.00
_cell.angle_beta   90.00
_cell.angle_gamma   90.00
#
_symmetry.space_group_name_H-M   'P 1'
#
loop_
_entity.id
_entity.type
_entity.pdbx_description
1 polymer ?
#
loop_
_entity_poly.entity_id
_entity_poly.type
_entity_poly.pdbx_seq_one_letter_code
_entity_poly.pdbx_strand_id
1 'polypeptide(L)'
;MDYHSEFRRSIDKPDEFWREQAEKIDWIEPPKTIWQPTDNGHGQWFPDGTLNTCDVALDANIRAGRGDQKALIYDSPVTNTQRSYTYNELTD
;
A
#
# COMPACT_ATOMS: atom_id res chain seq x y z
N MET A 1 6.17 -17.17 10.61
CA MET A 1 7.16 -16.08 10.46
C MET A 1 7.07 -15.16 11.67
N ASP A 2 8.16 -14.97 12.36
CA ASP A 2 8.18 -14.05 13.49
C ASP A 2 8.77 -12.70 13.08
N TYR A 3 8.57 -11.70 13.93
CA TYR A 3 9.04 -10.34 13.68
C TYR A 3 10.57 -10.29 13.49
N HIS A 4 11.31 -10.99 14.34
CA HIS A 4 12.78 -10.92 14.32
C HIS A 4 13.36 -11.44 13.02
N SER A 5 12.86 -12.57 12.52
CA SER A 5 13.33 -13.14 11.26
C SER A 5 12.96 -12.25 10.07
N GLU A 6 11.77 -11.69 10.04
CA GLU A 6 11.36 -10.77 8.97
C GLU A 6 12.16 -9.47 9.01
N PHE A 7 12.38 -8.90 10.18
CA PHE A 7 13.21 -7.71 10.35
C PHE A 7 14.64 -7.95 9.85
N ARG A 8 15.23 -9.08 10.26
CA ARG A 8 16.60 -9.43 9.84
C ARG A 8 16.68 -9.59 8.32
N ARG A 9 15.67 -10.24 7.72
CA ARG A 9 15.62 -10.44 6.27
C ARG A 9 15.52 -9.11 5.51
N SER A 10 14.78 -8.14 6.05
CA SER A 10 14.64 -6.82 5.43
C SER A 10 15.96 -6.04 5.39
N ILE A 11 16.89 -6.34 6.31
CA ILE A 11 18.21 -5.71 6.36
C ILE A 11 19.22 -6.48 5.52
N ASP A 12 19.25 -7.81 5.65
CA ASP A 12 20.27 -8.66 5.01
C ASP A 12 19.98 -8.88 3.53
N LYS A 13 18.70 -8.94 3.14
CA LYS A 13 18.26 -9.17 1.77
C LYS A 13 17.15 -8.20 1.37
N PRO A 14 17.45 -6.89 1.34
CA PRO A 14 16.39 -5.88 1.13
C PRO A 14 15.68 -6.01 -0.22
N ASP A 15 16.40 -6.27 -1.30
CA ASP A 15 15.78 -6.38 -2.63
C ASP A 15 14.78 -7.54 -2.69
N GLU A 16 15.16 -8.69 -2.17
CA GLU A 16 14.30 -9.86 -2.14
C GLU A 16 13.08 -9.61 -1.25
N PHE A 17 13.30 -9.05 -0.06
CA PHE A 17 12.25 -8.77 0.89
C PHE A 17 11.22 -7.79 0.31
N TRP A 18 11.68 -6.66 -0.23
CA TRP A 18 10.77 -5.64 -0.75
C TRP A 18 10.11 -6.06 -2.06
N ARG A 19 10.75 -6.92 -2.85
CA ARG A 19 10.11 -7.50 -4.04
C ARG A 19 8.90 -8.34 -3.65
N GLU A 20 9.02 -9.17 -2.63
CA GLU A 20 7.91 -9.97 -2.13
C GLU A 20 6.78 -9.10 -1.57
N GLN A 21 7.12 -8.03 -0.85
CA GLN A 21 6.09 -7.12 -0.34
C GLN A 21 5.37 -6.39 -1.47
N ALA A 22 6.09 -6.00 -2.50
CA ALA A 22 5.52 -5.32 -3.66
C ALA A 22 4.54 -6.21 -4.44
N GLU A 23 4.70 -7.52 -4.41
CA GLU A 23 3.76 -8.45 -5.07
C GLU A 23 2.35 -8.38 -4.49
N LYS A 24 2.20 -7.88 -3.28
CA LYS A 24 0.90 -7.73 -2.62
C LYS A 24 0.11 -6.51 -3.10
N ILE A 25 0.72 -5.68 -3.91
CA ILE A 25 0.12 -4.45 -4.45
C ILE A 25 -0.39 -4.73 -5.86
N ASP A 26 -1.56 -4.19 -6.20
CA ASP A 26 -2.15 -4.31 -7.53
C ASP A 26 -1.53 -3.26 -8.45
N TRP A 27 -0.43 -3.63 -9.11
CA TRP A 27 0.26 -2.75 -10.05
C TRP A 27 -0.44 -2.76 -11.42
N ILE A 28 -0.41 -1.62 -12.10
CA ILE A 28 -0.73 -1.57 -13.54
C ILE A 28 0.43 -2.21 -14.31
N GLU A 29 1.67 -1.77 -14.00
CA GLU A 29 2.88 -2.42 -14.47
C GLU A 29 3.75 -2.75 -13.27
N PRO A 30 3.96 -4.05 -12.96
CA PRO A 30 4.80 -4.44 -11.82
C PRO A 30 6.24 -3.96 -11.99
N PRO A 31 6.89 -3.52 -10.91
CA PRO A 31 8.28 -3.07 -11.00
C PRO A 31 9.23 -4.24 -11.21
N LYS A 32 10.25 -4.02 -12.03
CA LYS A 32 11.36 -4.96 -12.20
C LYS A 32 12.53 -4.57 -11.31
N THR A 33 12.70 -3.28 -11.07
CA THR A 33 13.74 -2.72 -10.21
C THR A 33 13.12 -2.35 -8.86
N ILE A 34 13.74 -2.75 -7.77
CA ILE A 34 13.23 -2.47 -6.42
C ILE A 34 13.77 -1.15 -5.91
N TRP A 35 15.07 -0.95 -6.00
CA TRP A 35 15.73 0.27 -5.51
C TRP A 35 16.78 0.71 -6.53
N GLN A 36 16.83 2.00 -6.81
CA GLN A 36 17.81 2.58 -7.71
C GLN A 36 18.42 3.82 -7.07
N PRO A 37 19.76 3.84 -6.86
CA PRO A 37 20.44 5.05 -6.41
C PRO A 37 20.34 6.16 -7.44
N THR A 38 20.31 7.41 -6.98
CA THR A 38 20.30 8.59 -7.86
C THR A 38 21.52 9.45 -7.59
N ASP A 39 21.89 10.31 -8.55
CA ASP A 39 23.10 11.13 -8.49
C ASP A 39 23.09 12.13 -7.34
N ASN A 40 21.93 12.52 -6.84
CA ASN A 40 21.80 13.49 -5.77
C ASN A 40 21.95 12.88 -4.36
N GLY A 41 22.37 11.62 -4.26
CA GLY A 41 22.56 10.93 -2.97
C GLY A 41 21.31 10.32 -2.38
N HIS A 42 20.16 10.53 -3.02
CA HIS A 42 18.91 9.87 -2.65
C HIS A 42 18.73 8.60 -3.48
N GLY A 43 17.63 7.91 -3.30
CA GLY A 43 17.31 6.74 -4.10
C GLY A 43 15.88 6.79 -4.55
N GLN A 44 15.50 5.88 -5.42
CA GLN A 44 14.15 5.77 -5.93
C GLN A 44 13.64 4.34 -5.76
N TRP A 45 12.48 4.20 -5.13
CA TRP A 45 11.80 2.91 -4.97
C TRP A 45 10.94 2.64 -6.19
N PHE A 46 11.04 1.41 -6.71
CA PHE A 46 10.17 0.93 -7.79
C PHE A 46 10.06 1.90 -8.98
N PRO A 47 11.20 2.35 -9.56
CA PRO A 47 11.19 3.44 -10.55
C PRO A 47 10.41 3.08 -11.83
N ASP A 48 10.32 1.81 -12.17
CA ASP A 48 9.65 1.32 -13.38
C ASP A 48 8.28 0.73 -13.10
N GLY A 49 7.77 0.85 -11.86
CA GLY A 49 6.43 0.39 -11.52
C GLY A 49 5.39 1.48 -11.75
N THR A 50 4.19 1.10 -12.16
CA THR A 50 3.06 2.01 -12.37
C THR A 50 1.84 1.48 -11.64
N LEU A 51 1.20 2.33 -10.85
CA LEU A 51 -0.03 1.98 -10.15
C LEU A 51 -0.94 3.20 -10.01
N ASN A 52 -2.21 2.94 -9.68
CA ASN A 52 -3.16 3.97 -9.32
C ASN A 52 -3.45 3.84 -7.82
N THR A 53 -3.04 4.81 -7.03
CA THR A 53 -3.18 4.76 -5.57
C THR A 53 -4.63 4.67 -5.13
N CYS A 54 -5.53 5.41 -5.78
CA CYS A 54 -6.95 5.36 -5.48
C CYS A 54 -7.54 3.96 -5.75
N ASP A 55 -7.17 3.35 -6.87
CA ASP A 55 -7.59 1.99 -7.20
C ASP A 55 -7.12 1.00 -6.13
N VAL A 56 -5.86 1.05 -5.75
CA VAL A 56 -5.28 0.15 -4.75
C VAL A 56 -5.96 0.33 -3.39
N ALA A 57 -6.23 1.56 -3.00
CA ALA A 57 -6.82 1.87 -1.69
C ALA A 57 -8.32 1.57 -1.62
N LEU A 58 -9.05 1.75 -2.70
CA LEU A 58 -10.53 1.69 -2.70
C LEU A 58 -11.08 0.59 -3.61
N ASP A 59 -10.92 0.73 -4.92
CA ASP A 59 -11.57 -0.14 -5.90
C ASP A 59 -11.11 -1.59 -5.78
N ALA A 60 -9.83 -1.83 -5.52
CA ALA A 60 -9.29 -3.17 -5.34
C ALA A 60 -9.94 -3.90 -4.16
N ASN A 61 -10.25 -3.17 -3.10
CA ASN A 61 -10.93 -3.75 -1.93
C ASN A 61 -12.37 -4.16 -2.25
N ILE A 62 -13.04 -3.39 -3.11
CA ILE A 62 -14.38 -3.73 -3.57
C ILE A 62 -14.35 -4.99 -4.42
N ARG A 63 -13.39 -5.07 -5.37
CA ARG A 63 -13.20 -6.26 -6.21
C ARG A 63 -12.89 -7.50 -5.38
N ALA A 64 -12.24 -7.32 -4.22
CA ALA A 64 -11.90 -8.42 -3.30
C ALA A 64 -13.08 -8.83 -2.39
N GLY A 65 -14.26 -8.21 -2.55
CA GLY A 65 -15.46 -8.55 -1.79
C GLY A 65 -15.63 -7.80 -0.47
N ARG A 66 -14.85 -6.73 -0.26
CA ARG A 66 -14.91 -5.96 0.98
C ARG A 66 -15.67 -4.64 0.85
N GLY A 67 -16.51 -4.49 -0.19
CA GLY A 67 -17.22 -3.24 -0.46
C GLY A 67 -18.06 -2.71 0.69
N ASP A 68 -18.68 -3.58 1.45
CA ASP A 68 -19.54 -3.21 2.58
C ASP A 68 -18.78 -3.07 3.91
N GLN A 69 -17.47 -3.34 3.90
CA GLN A 69 -16.64 -3.18 5.08
C GLN A 69 -16.35 -1.70 5.35
N LYS A 70 -16.29 -1.32 6.62
CA LYS A 70 -15.92 0.04 7.00
C LYS A 70 -14.48 0.32 6.59
N ALA A 71 -14.29 1.36 5.76
CA ALA A 71 -12.99 1.78 5.27
C ALA A 71 -12.44 2.99 6.01
N LEU A 72 -13.34 3.87 6.48
CA LEU A 72 -12.95 5.09 7.17
C LEU A 72 -13.88 5.31 8.36
N ILE A 73 -13.29 5.58 9.51
CA ILE A 73 -14.01 5.97 10.71
C ILE A 73 -13.58 7.38 11.07
N TYR A 74 -14.53 8.31 11.05
CA TYR A 74 -14.29 9.71 11.38
C TYR A 74 -14.87 10.01 12.75
N ASP A 75 -14.05 10.58 13.61
CA ASP A 75 -14.48 11.01 14.95
C ASP A 75 -13.85 12.36 15.25
N SER A 76 -14.69 13.39 15.39
CA SER A 76 -14.23 14.74 15.67
C SER A 76 -14.91 15.27 16.94
N PRO A 77 -14.16 15.46 18.02
CA PRO A 77 -14.70 16.09 19.22
C PRO A 77 -14.99 17.57 19.01
N VAL A 78 -14.33 18.23 18.05
CA VAL A 78 -14.56 19.65 17.76
C VAL A 78 -15.95 19.90 17.20
N THR A 79 -16.38 19.02 16.28
CA THR A 79 -17.72 19.11 15.66
C THR A 79 -18.75 18.20 16.33
N ASN A 80 -18.31 17.40 17.30
CA ASN A 80 -19.11 16.37 17.96
C ASN A 80 -19.76 15.43 16.96
N THR A 81 -18.97 15.02 15.97
CA THR A 81 -19.45 14.18 14.86
C THR A 81 -18.69 12.87 14.82
N GLN A 82 -19.42 11.75 14.70
CA GLN A 82 -18.86 10.42 14.44
C GLN A 82 -19.53 9.84 13.22
N ARG A 83 -18.74 9.39 12.24
CA ARG A 83 -19.25 8.80 11.00
C ARG A 83 -18.36 7.65 10.56
N SER A 84 -18.96 6.70 9.88
CA SER A 84 -18.25 5.59 9.23
C SER A 84 -18.61 5.57 7.75
N TYR A 85 -17.63 5.19 6.93
CA TYR A 85 -17.81 5.06 5.49
C TYR A 85 -17.32 3.68 5.06
N THR A 86 -18.11 2.99 4.25
CA THR A 86 -17.68 1.74 3.64
C THR A 86 -16.81 2.03 2.41
N TYR A 87 -16.16 0.98 1.88
CA TYR A 87 -15.40 1.13 0.64
C TYR A 87 -16.30 1.58 -0.53
N ASN A 88 -17.52 1.02 -0.60
CA ASN A 88 -18.48 1.43 -1.62
C ASN A 88 -18.85 2.91 -1.52
N GLU A 89 -19.06 3.41 -0.31
CA GLU A 89 -19.41 4.81 -0.11
C GLU A 89 -18.26 5.75 -0.48
N LEU A 90 -17.01 5.35 -0.22
CA LEU A 90 -15.86 6.18 -0.54
C LEU A 90 -15.54 6.25 -2.03
N THR A 91 -15.96 5.26 -2.83
CA THR A 91 -15.74 5.27 -4.27
C THR A 91 -16.79 6.06 -5.03
N ASP A 92 -17.92 6.35 -4.40
CA ASP A 92 -18.93 7.23 -4.96
C ASP A 92 -18.47 8.69 -4.84
#